data_e00263a737ff0fe393eb837adb8a78a0
#
_entry.id   e00263a737ff0fe393eb837adb8a78a0
#
_cell.length_a   1.000
_cell.length_b   1.000
_cell.length_c   1.000
_cell.angle_alpha   90.00
_cell.angle_beta   90.00
_cell.angle_gamma   90.00
#
_symmetry.space_group_name_H-M   'P 1'
#
loop_
_entity.id
_entity.type
_entity.pdbx_description
1 polymer ?
#
loop_
_entity_poly.entity_id
_entity_poly.type
_entity_poly.pdbx_seq_one_letter_code
_entity_poly.pdbx_strand_id
1 'polypeptide(L)'
;MSQTAEKREHRTPSQLKDAAFDWEDPLDLESELTEEERMVRDTARGYAQDKLFPRVLLDNREERFDRAIVSEMGALGLLGSTIPEEYGGAGLGYVAYGLITREIERVDSGYRSAMSVQSSLVMHPIFAYGSEAQRKKYLPKLASGEIVGCFGLTEPDHGSDPGSMVTRAEKTAGGYRLNGAKMWITNAPVADLAVVWAKLDGVIRGFVVERDTKGFSTPKIEGKLSLRASITGEIVLEDMLVPEENLLPNVKGLAGPFGCLNVARAGIAWGAIGAAEFCWHRARQYVLDRKQFGRPLAANQLVQKKLADMQTEITLGLHAAYRLGRLMEAGRAAPPAVSLLKRNNCGKALEIARLARDMHGGNGISDEFHVMRVLCNLETVNTYEGTHDIHALILGRAQTGIQAFF
;
A
#
# COMPACT_ATOMS: atom_id res chain seq x y z
N MET A 1 -3.09 -32.65 -29.25
CA MET A 1 -3.88 -31.55 -29.76
C MET A 1 -2.92 -30.38 -29.93
N SER A 2 -2.69 -29.98 -31.19
CA SER A 2 -1.71 -29.01 -31.60
C SER A 2 -2.24 -27.57 -31.27
N GLN A 3 -1.60 -26.87 -30.36
CA GLN A 3 -1.78 -25.43 -30.23
C GLN A 3 -1.07 -24.77 -31.40
N THR A 4 -1.84 -24.26 -32.34
CA THR A 4 -1.35 -23.38 -33.39
C THR A 4 -0.86 -22.09 -32.77
N ALA A 5 0.47 -21.93 -32.71
CA ALA A 5 1.08 -20.64 -32.40
C ALA A 5 0.66 -19.66 -33.50
N GLU A 6 -0.14 -18.66 -33.14
CA GLU A 6 -0.40 -17.52 -34.00
C GLU A 6 0.94 -16.87 -34.39
N LYS A 7 1.24 -16.87 -35.68
CA LYS A 7 2.40 -16.16 -36.22
C LYS A 7 2.19 -14.67 -36.00
N ARG A 8 2.92 -14.08 -35.06
CA ARG A 8 3.03 -12.61 -34.95
C ARG A 8 3.59 -12.09 -36.26
N GLU A 9 2.80 -11.32 -37.03
CA GLU A 9 3.26 -10.63 -38.22
C GLU A 9 4.34 -9.62 -37.81
N HIS A 10 5.54 -9.76 -38.36
CA HIS A 10 6.59 -8.77 -38.21
C HIS A 10 6.26 -7.54 -39.07
N ARG A 11 5.88 -6.43 -38.43
CA ARG A 11 5.66 -5.16 -39.06
C ARG A 11 6.98 -4.64 -39.64
N THR A 12 6.91 -4.08 -40.85
CA THR A 12 8.08 -3.45 -41.50
C THR A 12 8.42 -2.11 -40.81
N PRO A 13 9.67 -1.60 -40.91
CA PRO A 13 10.05 -0.31 -40.33
C PRO A 13 9.17 0.88 -40.77
N SER A 14 8.57 0.83 -41.96
CA SER A 14 7.61 1.85 -42.43
C SER A 14 6.28 1.79 -41.66
N GLN A 15 5.82 0.61 -41.30
CA GLN A 15 4.58 0.42 -40.49
C GLN A 15 4.74 0.86 -39.02
N LEU A 16 5.98 0.91 -38.50
CA LEU A 16 6.26 1.45 -37.17
C LEU A 16 6.23 2.97 -37.12
N LYS A 17 6.39 3.66 -38.25
CA LYS A 17 6.31 5.13 -38.34
C LYS A 17 4.89 5.68 -38.17
N ASP A 18 3.87 4.86 -38.39
CA ASP A 18 2.47 5.24 -38.33
C ASP A 18 1.83 4.95 -36.97
N ALA A 19 2.58 4.37 -36.01
CA ALA A 19 2.09 4.14 -34.66
C ALA A 19 1.97 5.47 -33.88
N ALA A 20 0.76 5.83 -33.47
CA ALA A 20 0.55 6.99 -32.61
C ALA A 20 1.23 6.76 -31.24
N PHE A 21 1.96 7.76 -30.78
CA PHE A 21 2.53 7.73 -29.42
C PHE A 21 1.50 8.20 -28.41
N ASP A 22 1.03 7.29 -27.55
CA ASP A 22 0.25 7.65 -26.38
C ASP A 22 1.20 8.00 -25.23
N TRP A 23 1.22 9.28 -24.86
CA TRP A 23 2.10 9.75 -23.80
C TRP A 23 1.62 9.34 -22.38
N GLU A 24 0.37 8.96 -22.21
CA GLU A 24 -0.17 8.47 -20.94
C GLU A 24 0.09 6.98 -20.73
N ASP A 25 0.17 6.21 -21.82
CA ASP A 25 0.49 4.77 -21.78
C ASP A 25 1.51 4.38 -22.89
N PRO A 26 2.77 4.83 -22.79
CA PRO A 26 3.75 4.70 -23.88
C PRO A 26 4.11 3.26 -24.27
N LEU A 27 3.87 2.30 -23.38
CA LEU A 27 4.16 0.87 -23.58
C LEU A 27 2.90 0.00 -23.61
N ASP A 28 1.71 0.63 -23.79
CA ASP A 28 0.42 -0.04 -24.01
C ASP A 28 0.07 -1.07 -22.92
N LEU A 29 0.19 -0.66 -21.65
CA LEU A 29 -0.22 -1.50 -20.53
C LEU A 29 -1.71 -1.86 -20.59
N GLU A 30 -2.52 -0.96 -21.14
CA GLU A 30 -3.96 -1.15 -21.28
C GLU A 30 -4.30 -2.44 -22.03
N SER A 31 -3.54 -2.78 -23.08
CA SER A 31 -3.75 -4.01 -23.86
C SER A 31 -3.38 -5.30 -23.11
N GLU A 32 -2.55 -5.21 -22.08
CA GLU A 32 -2.10 -6.35 -21.28
C GLU A 32 -3.10 -6.71 -20.15
N LEU A 33 -4.05 -5.82 -19.83
CA LEU A 33 -5.03 -6.03 -18.79
C LEU A 33 -6.21 -6.87 -19.27
N THR A 34 -6.74 -7.74 -18.42
CA THR A 34 -7.99 -8.44 -18.65
C THR A 34 -9.18 -7.49 -18.54
N GLU A 35 -10.35 -7.90 -19.07
CA GLU A 35 -11.58 -7.11 -18.95
C GLU A 35 -11.97 -6.89 -17.48
N GLU A 36 -11.82 -7.92 -16.65
CA GLU A 36 -12.07 -7.84 -15.20
C GLU A 36 -11.12 -6.85 -14.50
N GLU A 37 -9.82 -6.88 -14.83
CA GLU A 37 -8.84 -5.95 -14.27
C GLU A 37 -9.14 -4.50 -14.66
N ARG A 38 -9.56 -4.26 -15.90
CA ARG A 38 -10.01 -2.93 -16.35
C ARG A 38 -11.26 -2.47 -15.58
N MET A 39 -12.26 -3.32 -15.44
CA MET A 39 -13.50 -3.00 -14.73
C MET A 39 -13.23 -2.65 -13.25
N VAL A 40 -12.40 -3.41 -12.58
CA VAL A 40 -12.02 -3.16 -11.18
C VAL A 40 -11.23 -1.87 -11.04
N ARG A 41 -10.26 -1.61 -11.92
CA ARG A 41 -9.52 -0.34 -11.99
C ARG A 41 -10.47 0.84 -12.16
N ASP A 42 -11.39 0.76 -13.11
CA ASP A 42 -12.31 1.86 -13.43
C ASP A 42 -13.30 2.12 -12.28
N THR A 43 -13.74 1.07 -11.59
CA THR A 43 -14.53 1.19 -10.35
C THR A 43 -13.74 1.91 -9.26
N ALA A 44 -12.49 1.52 -9.01
CA ALA A 44 -11.64 2.15 -8.02
C ALA A 44 -11.34 3.62 -8.39
N ARG A 45 -11.07 3.91 -9.66
CA ARG A 45 -10.86 5.27 -10.19
C ARG A 45 -12.09 6.14 -10.00
N GLY A 46 -13.27 5.67 -10.40
CA GLY A 46 -14.53 6.41 -10.24
C GLY A 46 -14.76 6.77 -8.78
N TYR A 47 -14.67 5.78 -7.88
CA TYR A 47 -14.80 6.03 -6.45
C TYR A 47 -13.76 7.02 -5.91
N ALA A 48 -12.50 6.84 -6.27
CA ALA A 48 -11.42 7.70 -5.81
C ALA A 48 -11.61 9.16 -6.26
N GLN A 49 -11.95 9.39 -7.53
CA GLN A 49 -12.14 10.74 -8.06
C GLN A 49 -13.43 11.41 -7.58
N ASP A 50 -14.53 10.67 -7.52
CA ASP A 50 -15.86 11.22 -7.22
C ASP A 50 -16.12 11.36 -5.71
N LYS A 51 -15.53 10.51 -4.88
CA LYS A 51 -15.80 10.45 -3.44
C LYS A 51 -14.62 10.83 -2.57
N LEU A 52 -13.41 10.38 -2.89
CA LEU A 52 -12.23 10.64 -2.06
C LEU A 52 -11.57 12.00 -2.38
N PHE A 53 -11.39 12.32 -3.66
CA PHE A 53 -10.70 13.55 -4.06
C PHE A 53 -11.38 14.83 -3.57
N PRO A 54 -12.73 14.97 -3.58
CA PRO A 54 -13.39 16.19 -3.07
C PRO A 54 -13.18 16.43 -1.56
N ARG A 55 -12.97 15.38 -0.76
CA ARG A 55 -12.82 15.49 0.70
C ARG A 55 -11.37 15.60 1.17
N VAL A 56 -10.39 15.15 0.36
CA VAL A 56 -9.01 14.95 0.78
C VAL A 56 -8.31 16.20 1.31
N LEU A 57 -8.63 17.37 0.74
CA LEU A 57 -7.99 18.62 1.16
C LEU A 57 -8.34 18.98 2.60
N LEU A 58 -9.62 18.87 2.95
CA LEU A 58 -10.11 19.15 4.30
C LEU A 58 -9.64 18.07 5.27
N ASP A 59 -9.71 16.78 4.89
CA ASP A 59 -9.25 15.66 5.72
C ASP A 59 -7.75 15.79 6.04
N ASN A 60 -6.95 16.25 5.06
CA ASN A 60 -5.53 16.51 5.30
C ASN A 60 -5.29 17.72 6.21
N ARG A 61 -6.01 18.83 6.04
CA ARG A 61 -5.88 20.02 6.89
C ARG A 61 -6.21 19.72 8.36
N GLU A 62 -7.29 18.97 8.59
CA GLU A 62 -7.85 18.71 9.92
C GLU A 62 -7.34 17.41 10.57
N GLU A 63 -6.42 16.66 9.92
CA GLU A 63 -6.01 15.32 10.38
C GLU A 63 -7.21 14.40 10.66
N ARG A 64 -8.18 14.41 9.75
CA ARG A 64 -9.43 13.69 9.88
C ARG A 64 -9.43 12.46 9.00
N PHE A 65 -9.97 11.37 9.54
CA PHE A 65 -10.29 10.15 8.81
C PHE A 65 -11.75 9.78 9.04
N ASP A 66 -12.53 9.72 7.98
CA ASP A 66 -13.91 9.26 8.05
C ASP A 66 -13.94 7.74 7.91
N ARG A 67 -14.36 7.05 8.98
CA ARG A 67 -14.49 5.59 8.99
C ARG A 67 -15.45 5.07 7.91
N ALA A 68 -16.43 5.85 7.48
CA ALA A 68 -17.37 5.47 6.43
C ALA A 68 -16.66 5.10 5.10
N ILE A 69 -15.47 5.66 4.85
CA ILE A 69 -14.62 5.30 3.70
C ILE A 69 -14.37 3.79 3.63
N VAL A 70 -14.20 3.10 4.77
CA VAL A 70 -13.95 1.66 4.79
C VAL A 70 -15.19 0.89 4.33
N SER A 71 -16.38 1.25 4.82
CA SER A 71 -17.63 0.62 4.38
C SER A 71 -17.97 0.95 2.92
N GLU A 72 -17.68 2.19 2.46
CA GLU A 72 -17.83 2.58 1.06
C GLU A 72 -16.95 1.71 0.14
N MET A 73 -15.69 1.49 0.51
CA MET A 73 -14.77 0.61 -0.24
C MET A 73 -15.23 -0.86 -0.18
N GLY A 74 -15.72 -1.32 0.97
CA GLY A 74 -16.25 -2.67 1.13
C GLY A 74 -17.45 -2.94 0.22
N ALA A 75 -18.39 -2.01 0.13
CA ALA A 75 -19.55 -2.09 -0.75
C ALA A 75 -19.19 -2.20 -2.24
N LEU A 76 -18.01 -1.73 -2.63
CA LEU A 76 -17.49 -1.79 -3.99
C LEU A 76 -16.55 -3.00 -4.24
N GLY A 77 -16.37 -3.89 -3.24
CA GLY A 77 -15.46 -5.03 -3.35
C GLY A 77 -13.97 -4.67 -3.39
N LEU A 78 -13.59 -3.45 -2.97
CA LEU A 78 -12.21 -2.98 -2.99
C LEU A 78 -11.39 -3.45 -1.78
N LEU A 79 -12.05 -3.99 -0.74
CA LEU A 79 -11.40 -4.58 0.43
C LEU A 79 -11.26 -6.08 0.26
N GLY A 80 -10.07 -6.61 0.63
CA GLY A 80 -9.80 -8.04 0.54
C GLY A 80 -9.99 -8.60 -0.87
N SER A 81 -9.63 -7.84 -1.91
CA SER A 81 -9.85 -8.21 -3.31
C SER A 81 -9.21 -9.57 -3.68
N THR A 82 -8.11 -9.97 -3.02
CA THR A 82 -7.42 -11.25 -3.21
C THR A 82 -7.93 -12.39 -2.30
N ILE A 83 -8.88 -12.11 -1.41
CA ILE A 83 -9.50 -13.11 -0.53
C ILE A 83 -10.58 -13.85 -1.33
N PRO A 84 -10.70 -15.19 -1.21
CA PRO A 84 -11.74 -15.95 -1.89
C PRO A 84 -13.16 -15.49 -1.58
N GLU A 85 -14.08 -15.65 -2.53
CA GLU A 85 -15.49 -15.26 -2.42
C GLU A 85 -16.21 -15.97 -1.26
N GLU A 86 -15.84 -17.21 -0.95
CA GLU A 86 -16.41 -17.97 0.17
C GLU A 86 -16.21 -17.29 1.54
N TYR A 87 -15.22 -16.37 1.64
CA TYR A 87 -14.95 -15.55 2.82
C TYR A 87 -15.33 -14.07 2.62
N GLY A 88 -16.10 -13.75 1.58
CA GLY A 88 -16.58 -12.41 1.31
C GLY A 88 -15.62 -11.51 0.54
N GLY A 89 -14.46 -12.01 0.12
CA GLY A 89 -13.56 -11.30 -0.79
C GLY A 89 -14.03 -11.34 -2.23
N ALA A 90 -13.28 -10.73 -3.15
CA ALA A 90 -13.61 -10.72 -4.57
C ALA A 90 -12.89 -11.82 -5.39
N GLY A 91 -11.98 -12.59 -4.80
CA GLY A 91 -11.28 -13.68 -5.46
C GLY A 91 -10.33 -13.27 -6.60
N LEU A 92 -9.94 -12.00 -6.65
CA LEU A 92 -9.16 -11.39 -7.74
C LEU A 92 -7.65 -11.66 -7.60
N GLY A 93 -6.91 -11.41 -8.69
CA GLY A 93 -5.45 -11.49 -8.71
C GLY A 93 -4.73 -10.29 -8.10
N TYR A 94 -3.39 -10.41 -8.03
CA TYR A 94 -2.54 -9.34 -7.49
C TYR A 94 -2.39 -8.14 -8.43
N VAL A 95 -2.61 -8.31 -9.75
CA VAL A 95 -2.67 -7.17 -10.68
C VAL A 95 -3.90 -6.32 -10.37
N ALA A 96 -5.08 -6.93 -10.21
CA ALA A 96 -6.30 -6.22 -9.83
C ALA A 96 -6.12 -5.47 -8.49
N TYR A 97 -5.55 -6.12 -7.46
CA TYR A 97 -5.20 -5.47 -6.20
C TYR A 97 -4.26 -4.28 -6.40
N GLY A 98 -3.24 -4.44 -7.23
CA GLY A 98 -2.31 -3.37 -7.60
C GLY A 98 -3.00 -2.17 -8.26
N LEU A 99 -3.89 -2.42 -9.21
CA LEU A 99 -4.68 -1.38 -9.89
C LEU A 99 -5.58 -0.62 -8.91
N ILE A 100 -6.23 -1.32 -7.96
CA ILE A 100 -7.01 -0.67 -6.89
C ILE A 100 -6.11 0.26 -6.08
N THR A 101 -4.95 -0.23 -5.60
CA THR A 101 -4.02 0.58 -4.79
C THR A 101 -3.52 1.80 -5.56
N ARG A 102 -3.22 1.66 -6.86
CA ARG A 102 -2.80 2.75 -7.74
C ARG A 102 -3.85 3.86 -7.82
N GLU A 103 -5.10 3.52 -8.05
CA GLU A 103 -6.16 4.52 -8.24
C GLU A 103 -6.53 5.22 -6.91
N ILE A 104 -6.54 4.51 -5.79
CA ILE A 104 -6.78 5.13 -4.47
C ILE A 104 -5.61 6.03 -4.07
N GLU A 105 -4.35 5.60 -4.25
CA GLU A 105 -3.18 6.41 -3.89
C GLU A 105 -2.94 7.57 -4.85
N ARG A 106 -3.47 7.53 -6.06
CA ARG A 106 -3.55 8.69 -6.97
C ARG A 106 -4.28 9.87 -6.31
N VAL A 107 -5.19 9.61 -5.37
CA VAL A 107 -5.82 10.63 -4.55
C VAL A 107 -5.02 10.90 -3.28
N ASP A 108 -4.77 9.86 -2.46
CA ASP A 108 -4.02 10.03 -1.21
C ASP A 108 -3.44 8.72 -0.68
N SER A 109 -2.17 8.77 -0.28
CA SER A 109 -1.49 7.63 0.35
C SER A 109 -2.11 7.25 1.71
N GLY A 110 -2.76 8.18 2.42
CA GLY A 110 -3.45 7.90 3.68
C GLY A 110 -4.65 6.97 3.48
N TYR A 111 -5.49 7.27 2.49
CA TYR A 111 -6.63 6.41 2.14
C TYR A 111 -6.18 5.03 1.64
N ARG A 112 -5.15 4.99 0.78
CA ARG A 112 -4.59 3.72 0.33
C ARG A 112 -4.01 2.92 1.52
N SER A 113 -3.32 3.57 2.45
CA SER A 113 -2.78 2.89 3.64
C SER A 113 -3.88 2.26 4.49
N ALA A 114 -4.99 2.97 4.73
CA ALA A 114 -6.14 2.44 5.47
C ALA A 114 -6.72 1.17 4.80
N MET A 115 -6.91 1.22 3.48
CA MET A 115 -7.38 0.10 2.66
C MET A 115 -6.38 -1.08 2.66
N SER A 116 -5.09 -0.79 2.48
CA SER A 116 -4.04 -1.83 2.43
C SER A 116 -3.88 -2.54 3.76
N VAL A 117 -3.93 -1.82 4.89
CA VAL A 117 -3.87 -2.43 6.22
C VAL A 117 -5.04 -3.39 6.41
N GLN A 118 -6.25 -2.97 6.06
CA GLN A 118 -7.44 -3.83 6.11
C GLN A 118 -7.24 -5.11 5.29
N SER A 119 -6.85 -4.98 4.02
CA SER A 119 -6.79 -6.10 3.06
C SER A 119 -5.58 -7.00 3.27
N SER A 120 -4.36 -6.41 3.32
CA SER A 120 -3.11 -7.18 3.26
C SER A 120 -2.49 -7.48 4.63
N LEU A 121 -2.80 -6.69 5.67
CA LEU A 121 -2.20 -6.85 6.99
C LEU A 121 -3.18 -7.37 8.06
N VAL A 122 -4.50 -7.32 7.78
CA VAL A 122 -5.53 -7.88 8.68
C VAL A 122 -6.22 -9.07 8.05
N MET A 123 -6.83 -8.91 6.87
CA MET A 123 -7.54 -10.02 6.21
C MET A 123 -6.58 -11.13 5.77
N HIS A 124 -5.45 -10.77 5.16
CA HIS A 124 -4.47 -11.75 4.70
C HIS A 124 -3.94 -12.68 5.82
N PRO A 125 -3.45 -12.21 6.98
CA PRO A 125 -2.99 -13.10 8.05
C PRO A 125 -4.12 -13.98 8.62
N ILE A 126 -5.35 -13.46 8.72
CA ILE A 126 -6.50 -14.27 9.16
C ILE A 126 -6.79 -15.36 8.13
N PHE A 127 -6.73 -15.04 6.84
CA PHE A 127 -6.91 -16.02 5.76
C PHE A 127 -5.78 -17.06 5.73
N ALA A 128 -4.53 -16.60 5.71
CA ALA A 128 -3.36 -17.48 5.52
C ALA A 128 -3.04 -18.30 6.78
N TYR A 129 -3.22 -17.73 7.96
CA TYR A 129 -2.72 -18.33 9.21
C TYR A 129 -3.80 -18.64 10.24
N GLY A 130 -5.00 -18.17 10.04
CA GLY A 130 -6.14 -18.39 10.93
C GLY A 130 -6.71 -19.80 10.82
N SER A 131 -7.48 -20.19 11.83
CA SER A 131 -8.35 -21.35 11.79
C SER A 131 -9.57 -21.07 10.90
N GLU A 132 -10.27 -22.14 10.49
CA GLU A 132 -11.50 -21.99 9.69
C GLU A 132 -12.57 -21.20 10.45
N ALA A 133 -12.65 -21.36 11.76
CA ALA A 133 -13.57 -20.59 12.61
C ALA A 133 -13.23 -19.08 12.58
N GLN A 134 -11.94 -18.72 12.64
CA GLN A 134 -11.48 -17.32 12.54
C GLN A 134 -11.77 -16.74 11.16
N ARG A 135 -11.51 -17.48 10.07
CA ARG A 135 -11.82 -17.04 8.71
C ARG A 135 -13.30 -16.69 8.57
N LYS A 136 -14.18 -17.62 8.92
CA LYS A 136 -15.65 -17.43 8.84
C LYS A 136 -16.17 -16.33 9.75
N LYS A 137 -15.57 -16.14 10.91
CA LYS A 137 -15.97 -15.11 11.88
C LYS A 137 -15.65 -13.71 11.41
N TYR A 138 -14.44 -13.50 10.89
CA TYR A 138 -13.89 -12.15 10.70
C TYR A 138 -13.85 -11.69 9.23
N LEU A 139 -13.50 -12.56 8.27
CA LEU A 139 -13.24 -12.13 6.91
C LEU A 139 -14.45 -11.49 6.21
N PRO A 140 -15.68 -12.04 6.29
CA PRO A 140 -16.83 -11.41 5.63
C PRO A 140 -17.11 -9.99 6.14
N LYS A 141 -16.97 -9.76 7.44
CA LYS A 141 -17.20 -8.45 8.06
C LYS A 141 -16.09 -7.45 7.74
N LEU A 142 -14.86 -7.92 7.62
CA LEU A 142 -13.71 -7.11 7.20
C LEU A 142 -13.82 -6.74 5.71
N ALA A 143 -14.27 -7.66 4.87
CA ALA A 143 -14.46 -7.44 3.43
C ALA A 143 -15.57 -6.43 3.14
N SER A 144 -16.70 -6.50 3.87
CA SER A 144 -17.77 -5.52 3.77
C SER A 144 -17.45 -4.15 4.38
N GLY A 145 -16.38 -4.05 5.19
CA GLY A 145 -16.05 -2.85 5.95
C GLY A 145 -16.99 -2.62 7.16
N GLU A 146 -17.78 -3.60 7.56
CA GLU A 146 -18.57 -3.57 8.80
C GLU A 146 -17.64 -3.40 10.01
N ILE A 147 -16.53 -4.12 10.02
CA ILE A 147 -15.47 -3.99 11.02
C ILE A 147 -14.16 -3.54 10.37
N VAL A 148 -13.41 -2.74 11.13
CA VAL A 148 -12.09 -2.22 10.74
C VAL A 148 -11.02 -2.93 11.55
N GLY A 149 -9.93 -3.31 10.88
CA GLY A 149 -8.79 -3.93 11.52
C GLY A 149 -7.52 -3.06 11.50
N CYS A 150 -6.60 -3.38 12.41
CA CYS A 150 -5.25 -2.84 12.41
C CYS A 150 -4.20 -3.93 12.66
N PHE A 151 -2.91 -3.58 12.41
CA PHE A 151 -1.81 -4.55 12.45
C PHE A 151 -0.69 -4.07 13.38
N GLY A 152 -0.55 -4.72 14.52
CA GLY A 152 0.40 -4.37 15.57
C GLY A 152 1.70 -5.19 15.49
N LEU A 153 2.70 -4.68 14.77
CA LEU A 153 4.05 -5.27 14.68
C LEU A 153 5.10 -4.35 15.29
N THR A 154 5.25 -3.14 14.74
CA THR A 154 6.26 -2.14 15.12
C THR A 154 6.09 -1.70 16.56
N GLU A 155 7.18 -1.60 17.31
CA GLU A 155 7.22 -1.08 18.68
C GLU A 155 7.98 0.26 18.73
N PRO A 156 7.85 1.05 19.80
CA PRO A 156 8.55 2.32 19.92
C PRO A 156 10.06 2.21 19.63
N ASP A 157 10.72 1.17 20.16
CA ASP A 157 12.17 0.97 20.02
C ASP A 157 12.56 -0.07 18.96
N HIS A 158 11.59 -0.73 18.32
CA HIS A 158 11.82 -1.84 17.37
C HIS A 158 11.03 -1.65 16.08
N GLY A 159 11.54 -0.79 15.18
CA GLY A 159 10.96 -0.53 13.84
C GLY A 159 11.56 -1.43 12.76
N SER A 160 12.81 -1.13 12.35
CA SER A 160 13.52 -1.90 11.31
C SER A 160 13.95 -3.30 11.79
N ASP A 161 14.01 -3.52 13.10
CA ASP A 161 14.28 -4.81 13.74
C ASP A 161 13.06 -5.33 14.53
N PRO A 162 12.02 -5.80 13.86
CA PRO A 162 10.83 -6.33 14.55
C PRO A 162 11.11 -7.67 15.26
N GLY A 163 12.22 -8.33 14.98
CA GLY A 163 12.65 -9.54 15.67
C GLY A 163 12.98 -9.31 17.15
N SER A 164 13.46 -8.12 17.47
CA SER A 164 13.80 -7.73 18.84
C SER A 164 12.60 -7.23 19.67
N MET A 165 11.37 -7.30 19.14
CA MET A 165 10.16 -6.89 19.87
C MET A 165 10.16 -7.38 21.33
N VAL A 166 9.62 -6.57 22.22
CA VAL A 166 9.49 -6.88 23.65
C VAL A 166 8.05 -7.20 24.09
N THR A 167 7.06 -6.92 23.24
CA THR A 167 5.68 -7.36 23.49
C THR A 167 5.66 -8.87 23.64
N ARG A 168 5.07 -9.33 24.76
CA ARG A 168 5.07 -10.74 25.14
C ARG A 168 3.68 -11.26 25.43
N ALA A 169 3.51 -12.55 25.23
CA ALA A 169 2.35 -13.32 25.61
C ALA A 169 2.80 -14.44 26.56
N GLU A 170 2.01 -14.70 27.58
CA GLU A 170 2.23 -15.78 28.54
C GLU A 170 1.00 -16.67 28.57
N LYS A 171 1.18 -18.00 28.52
CA LYS A 171 0.05 -18.94 28.60
C LYS A 171 -0.51 -18.95 30.04
N THR A 172 -1.83 -18.82 30.15
CA THR A 172 -2.53 -18.84 31.44
C THR A 172 -3.76 -19.75 31.35
N ALA A 173 -4.45 -19.93 32.49
CA ALA A 173 -5.76 -20.57 32.48
C ALA A 173 -6.74 -19.73 31.64
N GLY A 174 -7.32 -20.33 30.61
CA GLY A 174 -8.31 -19.69 29.71
C GLY A 174 -7.73 -18.90 28.54
N GLY A 175 -6.41 -18.95 28.28
CA GLY A 175 -5.84 -18.32 27.09
C GLY A 175 -4.42 -17.79 27.27
N TYR A 176 -4.20 -16.57 26.78
CA TYR A 176 -2.89 -15.91 26.79
C TYR A 176 -3.01 -14.51 27.40
N ARG A 177 -2.07 -14.16 28.26
CA ARG A 177 -1.92 -12.82 28.83
C ARG A 177 -0.90 -12.04 28.02
N LEU A 178 -1.33 -10.94 27.41
CA LEU A 178 -0.49 -10.08 26.55
C LEU A 178 -0.11 -8.79 27.30
N ASN A 179 1.17 -8.41 27.20
CA ASN A 179 1.72 -7.15 27.70
C ASN A 179 2.69 -6.54 26.70
N GLY A 180 2.60 -5.22 26.50
CA GLY A 180 3.50 -4.48 25.63
C GLY A 180 2.82 -3.30 24.93
N ALA A 181 3.51 -2.72 23.97
CA ALA A 181 3.01 -1.60 23.18
C ALA A 181 3.43 -1.71 21.71
N LYS A 182 2.59 -1.17 20.82
CA LYS A 182 2.88 -1.03 19.39
C LYS A 182 2.74 0.42 18.98
N MET A 183 3.56 0.86 18.03
CA MET A 183 3.67 2.24 17.60
C MET A 183 3.45 2.39 16.10
N TRP A 184 2.94 3.54 15.68
CA TRP A 184 2.67 3.87 14.26
C TRP A 184 1.63 2.97 13.60
N ILE A 185 0.57 2.60 14.32
CA ILE A 185 -0.40 1.63 13.86
C ILE A 185 -1.56 2.31 13.14
N THR A 186 -1.57 2.18 11.82
CA THR A 186 -2.66 2.67 10.96
C THR A 186 -3.98 2.01 11.35
N ASN A 187 -5.05 2.79 11.38
CA ASN A 187 -6.42 2.43 11.77
C ASN A 187 -6.60 2.13 13.28
N ALA A 188 -5.56 2.01 14.11
CA ALA A 188 -5.71 1.58 15.51
C ALA A 188 -6.79 2.35 16.30
N PRO A 189 -6.90 3.70 16.22
CA PRO A 189 -7.91 4.43 16.98
C PRO A 189 -9.36 4.11 16.60
N VAL A 190 -9.62 3.60 15.38
CA VAL A 190 -10.96 3.28 14.86
C VAL A 190 -11.17 1.78 14.61
N ALA A 191 -10.16 0.95 14.88
CA ALA A 191 -10.23 -0.48 14.62
C ALA A 191 -11.14 -1.20 15.63
N ASP A 192 -11.90 -2.18 15.16
CA ASP A 192 -12.72 -3.09 15.97
C ASP A 192 -11.93 -4.32 16.39
N LEU A 193 -10.88 -4.65 15.63
CA LEU A 193 -9.93 -5.71 15.97
C LEU A 193 -8.50 -5.37 15.56
N ALA A 194 -7.54 -6.02 16.20
CA ALA A 194 -6.13 -5.93 15.86
C ALA A 194 -5.51 -7.32 15.64
N VAL A 195 -4.65 -7.44 14.63
CA VAL A 195 -3.71 -8.56 14.53
C VAL A 195 -2.41 -8.12 15.21
N VAL A 196 -2.13 -8.68 16.38
CA VAL A 196 -0.98 -8.30 17.22
C VAL A 196 0.07 -9.40 17.23
N TRP A 197 1.32 -9.04 16.98
CA TRP A 197 2.46 -9.95 17.05
C TRP A 197 3.17 -9.78 18.40
N ALA A 198 3.36 -10.91 19.12
CA ALA A 198 3.98 -10.95 20.43
C ALA A 198 4.83 -12.21 20.56
N LYS A 199 5.84 -12.17 21.44
CA LYS A 199 6.65 -13.35 21.79
C LYS A 199 5.92 -14.21 22.81
N LEU A 200 5.63 -15.45 22.45
CA LEU A 200 5.18 -16.53 23.34
C LEU A 200 6.32 -17.53 23.49
N ASP A 201 6.85 -17.69 24.70
CA ASP A 201 8.02 -18.53 24.97
C ASP A 201 9.22 -18.22 24.04
N GLY A 202 9.46 -16.92 23.80
CA GLY A 202 10.53 -16.44 22.92
C GLY A 202 10.23 -16.53 21.42
N VAL A 203 9.13 -17.16 21.01
CA VAL A 203 8.74 -17.32 19.59
C VAL A 203 7.64 -16.33 19.23
N ILE A 204 7.81 -15.59 18.15
CA ILE A 204 6.80 -14.63 17.64
C ILE A 204 5.55 -15.39 17.17
N ARG A 205 4.39 -14.99 17.70
CA ARG A 205 3.07 -15.52 17.36
C ARG A 205 2.10 -14.37 17.07
N GLY A 206 1.11 -14.62 16.23
CA GLY A 206 0.03 -13.68 15.91
C GLY A 206 -1.21 -13.94 16.76
N PHE A 207 -1.85 -12.88 17.21
CA PHE A 207 -3.10 -12.93 17.99
C PHE A 207 -4.13 -11.99 17.38
N VAL A 208 -5.37 -12.43 17.26
CA VAL A 208 -6.51 -11.57 16.91
C VAL A 208 -7.10 -11.02 18.22
N VAL A 209 -7.08 -9.71 18.37
CA VAL A 209 -7.54 -9.01 19.58
C VAL A 209 -8.76 -8.17 19.22
N GLU A 210 -9.89 -8.36 19.91
CA GLU A 210 -11.08 -7.56 19.72
C GLU A 210 -11.02 -6.28 20.58
N ARG A 211 -11.65 -5.20 20.08
CA ARG A 211 -11.64 -3.85 20.71
C ARG A 211 -12.01 -3.86 22.20
N ASP A 212 -13.05 -4.61 22.57
CA ASP A 212 -13.62 -4.59 23.91
C ASP A 212 -12.85 -5.45 24.91
N THR A 213 -11.70 -6.02 24.52
CA THR A 213 -10.85 -6.81 25.42
C THR A 213 -10.27 -5.91 26.51
N LYS A 214 -10.51 -6.25 27.77
CA LYS A 214 -9.99 -5.48 28.91
C LYS A 214 -8.47 -5.41 28.86
N GLY A 215 -7.91 -4.20 29.04
CA GLY A 215 -6.47 -3.95 28.96
C GLY A 215 -5.99 -3.61 27.53
N PHE A 216 -6.90 -3.45 26.57
CA PHE A 216 -6.60 -2.98 25.22
C PHE A 216 -6.95 -1.50 25.07
N SER A 217 -5.99 -0.67 24.66
CA SER A 217 -6.25 0.73 24.31
C SER A 217 -5.44 1.18 23.10
N THR A 218 -5.95 2.20 22.40
CA THR A 218 -5.36 2.68 21.13
C THR A 218 -5.36 4.19 21.05
N PRO A 219 -4.49 4.89 21.82
CA PRO A 219 -4.37 6.33 21.77
C PRO A 219 -3.95 6.80 20.36
N LYS A 220 -4.57 7.89 19.91
CA LYS A 220 -4.25 8.52 18.62
C LYS A 220 -2.90 9.23 18.67
N ILE A 221 -2.09 9.10 17.63
CA ILE A 221 -0.91 9.94 17.39
C ILE A 221 -1.35 11.18 16.62
N GLU A 222 -1.08 12.35 17.18
CA GLU A 222 -1.42 13.65 16.62
C GLU A 222 -0.17 14.37 16.08
N GLY A 223 -0.37 15.39 15.23
CA GLY A 223 0.70 16.24 14.73
C GLY A 223 1.57 15.63 13.65
N LYS A 224 1.11 14.59 12.96
CA LYS A 224 1.81 14.07 11.79
C LYS A 224 1.83 15.10 10.67
N LEU A 225 2.97 15.24 9.99
CA LEU A 225 3.11 16.08 8.80
C LEU A 225 2.86 15.31 7.49
N SER A 226 2.64 14.00 7.60
CA SER A 226 2.46 13.05 6.50
C SER A 226 1.28 12.14 6.81
N LEU A 227 0.60 11.61 5.77
CA LEU A 227 -0.59 10.75 5.90
C LEU A 227 -1.66 11.35 6.84
N ARG A 228 -1.90 12.64 6.72
CA ARG A 228 -2.82 13.35 7.64
C ARG A 228 -4.29 12.98 7.42
N ALA A 229 -4.65 12.53 6.20
CA ALA A 229 -5.96 11.97 5.89
C ALA A 229 -6.11 10.49 6.31
N SER A 230 -5.16 9.96 7.09
CA SER A 230 -5.19 8.62 7.69
C SER A 230 -5.08 8.74 9.20
N ILE A 231 -5.82 7.90 9.92
CA ILE A 231 -5.73 7.84 11.38
C ILE A 231 -4.68 6.82 11.81
N THR A 232 -3.78 7.22 12.69
CA THR A 232 -2.67 6.39 13.20
C THR A 232 -2.64 6.49 14.71
N GLY A 233 -2.37 5.39 15.40
CA GLY A 233 -2.30 5.35 16.85
C GLY A 233 -1.23 4.40 17.36
N GLU A 234 -1.23 4.24 18.66
CA GLU A 234 -0.52 3.19 19.36
C GLU A 234 -1.48 2.03 19.66
N ILE A 235 -0.94 0.89 20.04
CA ILE A 235 -1.65 -0.19 20.73
C ILE A 235 -0.95 -0.38 22.07
N VAL A 236 -1.71 -0.27 23.14
CA VAL A 236 -1.23 -0.54 24.50
C VAL A 236 -1.94 -1.77 25.04
N LEU A 237 -1.18 -2.71 25.58
CA LEU A 237 -1.62 -3.99 26.10
C LEU A 237 -1.21 -4.09 27.58
N GLU A 238 -2.20 -4.06 28.48
CA GLU A 238 -1.97 -4.08 29.92
C GLU A 238 -2.69 -5.30 30.54
N ASP A 239 -1.92 -6.32 30.86
CA ASP A 239 -2.44 -7.57 31.46
C ASP A 239 -3.65 -8.15 30.70
N MET A 240 -3.65 -7.99 29.40
CA MET A 240 -4.77 -8.30 28.53
C MET A 240 -4.90 -9.80 28.33
N LEU A 241 -6.04 -10.39 28.73
CA LEU A 241 -6.33 -11.80 28.53
C LEU A 241 -7.06 -12.01 27.20
N VAL A 242 -6.47 -12.82 26.31
CA VAL A 242 -7.05 -13.28 25.05
C VAL A 242 -7.34 -14.77 25.11
N PRO A 243 -8.52 -15.25 24.67
CA PRO A 243 -8.86 -16.67 24.57
C PRO A 243 -7.87 -17.46 23.71
N GLU A 244 -7.76 -18.78 23.94
CA GLU A 244 -6.86 -19.66 23.16
C GLU A 244 -7.17 -19.64 21.67
N GLU A 245 -8.43 -19.58 21.30
CA GLU A 245 -8.90 -19.52 19.90
C GLU A 245 -8.50 -18.25 19.15
N ASN A 246 -8.03 -17.22 19.85
CA ASN A 246 -7.57 -15.98 19.21
C ASN A 246 -6.12 -16.03 18.72
N LEU A 247 -5.37 -17.07 19.06
CA LEU A 247 -4.06 -17.35 18.48
C LEU A 247 -4.23 -17.72 16.99
N LEU A 248 -3.39 -17.18 16.11
CA LEU A 248 -3.25 -17.65 14.73
C LEU A 248 -2.46 -18.98 14.73
N PRO A 249 -3.12 -20.14 14.50
CA PRO A 249 -2.50 -21.44 14.75
C PRO A 249 -1.44 -21.83 13.72
N ASN A 250 -1.56 -21.35 12.47
CA ASN A 250 -0.82 -21.87 11.33
C ASN A 250 0.47 -21.10 11.01
N VAL A 251 1.01 -20.35 11.99
CA VAL A 251 2.25 -19.58 11.78
C VAL A 251 3.08 -19.43 13.06
N LYS A 252 4.41 -19.41 12.88
CA LYS A 252 5.41 -19.18 13.95
C LYS A 252 6.58 -18.36 13.40
N GLY A 253 7.16 -17.52 14.28
CA GLY A 253 8.35 -16.72 13.95
C GLY A 253 8.05 -15.55 13.02
N LEU A 254 9.12 -14.91 12.53
CA LEU A 254 9.06 -13.76 11.64
C LEU A 254 8.45 -14.05 10.27
N ALA A 255 8.35 -15.34 9.86
CA ALA A 255 7.69 -15.71 8.61
C ALA A 255 6.23 -15.21 8.56
N GLY A 256 5.54 -15.13 9.70
CA GLY A 256 4.18 -14.62 9.80
C GLY A 256 4.06 -13.16 9.36
N PRO A 257 4.61 -12.22 10.14
CA PRO A 257 4.50 -10.80 9.80
C PRO A 257 5.18 -10.46 8.47
N PHE A 258 6.29 -11.11 8.09
CA PHE A 258 6.95 -10.84 6.82
C PHE A 258 6.17 -11.37 5.61
N GLY A 259 5.42 -12.46 5.75
CA GLY A 259 4.48 -12.93 4.73
C GLY A 259 3.42 -11.87 4.44
N CYS A 260 2.82 -11.29 5.48
CA CYS A 260 1.85 -10.19 5.35
C CYS A 260 2.46 -8.95 4.70
N LEU A 261 3.65 -8.54 5.17
CA LEU A 261 4.37 -7.39 4.63
C LEU A 261 4.72 -7.54 3.14
N ASN A 262 5.02 -8.74 2.66
CA ASN A 262 5.30 -8.95 1.23
C ASN A 262 4.08 -8.65 0.35
N VAL A 263 2.87 -9.03 0.80
CA VAL A 263 1.63 -8.68 0.10
C VAL A 263 1.38 -7.18 0.13
N ALA A 264 1.53 -6.55 1.29
CA ALA A 264 1.34 -5.11 1.46
C ALA A 264 2.33 -4.30 0.61
N ARG A 265 3.62 -4.65 0.64
CA ARG A 265 4.70 -4.00 -0.13
C ARG A 265 4.46 -4.05 -1.64
N ALA A 266 3.90 -5.13 -2.16
CA ALA A 266 3.52 -5.20 -3.57
C ALA A 266 2.46 -4.15 -3.90
N GLY A 267 1.41 -4.01 -3.07
CA GLY A 267 0.40 -2.95 -3.23
C GLY A 267 1.01 -1.54 -3.11
N ILE A 268 1.97 -1.32 -2.20
CA ILE A 268 2.69 -0.04 -2.08
C ILE A 268 3.46 0.29 -3.37
N ALA A 269 4.10 -0.69 -3.98
CA ALA A 269 4.85 -0.49 -5.23
C ALA A 269 3.95 0.01 -6.38
N TRP A 270 2.69 -0.43 -6.43
CA TRP A 270 1.68 0.08 -7.36
C TRP A 270 1.15 1.46 -6.95
N GLY A 271 0.77 1.60 -5.68
CA GLY A 271 0.18 2.83 -5.15
C GLY A 271 1.10 4.04 -5.31
N ALA A 272 2.39 3.89 -5.02
CA ALA A 272 3.38 4.95 -5.18
C ALA A 272 3.44 5.50 -6.62
N ILE A 273 3.27 4.63 -7.64
CA ILE A 273 3.19 5.09 -9.04
C ILE A 273 1.91 5.89 -9.26
N GLY A 274 0.76 5.53 -8.66
CA GLY A 274 -0.45 6.35 -8.73
C GLY A 274 -0.26 7.76 -8.18
N ALA A 275 0.44 7.90 -7.04
CA ALA A 275 0.82 9.20 -6.49
C ALA A 275 1.79 9.98 -7.41
N ALA A 276 2.75 9.28 -8.05
CA ALA A 276 3.65 9.88 -9.03
C ALA A 276 2.90 10.39 -10.26
N GLU A 277 1.97 9.62 -10.79
CA GLU A 277 1.12 10.01 -11.92
C GLU A 277 0.28 11.25 -11.60
N PHE A 278 -0.31 11.31 -10.41
CA PHE A 278 -1.02 12.50 -9.97
C PHE A 278 -0.10 13.74 -10.00
N CYS A 279 1.10 13.65 -9.45
CA CYS A 279 2.07 14.74 -9.44
C CYS A 279 2.48 15.14 -10.86
N TRP A 280 2.72 14.17 -11.73
CA TRP A 280 3.10 14.39 -13.13
C TRP A 280 2.01 15.10 -13.92
N HIS A 281 0.76 14.63 -13.84
CA HIS A 281 -0.37 15.24 -14.53
C HIS A 281 -0.63 16.67 -14.03
N ARG A 282 -0.56 16.90 -12.71
CA ARG A 282 -0.71 18.24 -12.13
C ARG A 282 0.40 19.19 -12.57
N ALA A 283 1.65 18.73 -12.52
CA ALA A 283 2.79 19.54 -12.97
C ALA A 283 2.70 19.85 -14.46
N ARG A 284 2.36 18.86 -15.31
CA ARG A 284 2.18 19.03 -16.74
C ARG A 284 1.12 20.09 -17.03
N GLN A 285 -0.07 19.99 -16.44
CA GLN A 285 -1.13 20.95 -16.67
C GLN A 285 -0.71 22.36 -16.19
N TYR A 286 -0.12 22.45 -15.00
CA TYR A 286 0.33 23.72 -14.46
C TYR A 286 1.33 24.45 -15.38
N VAL A 287 2.34 23.74 -15.91
CA VAL A 287 3.36 24.39 -16.78
C VAL A 287 2.87 24.71 -18.17
N LEU A 288 1.78 24.11 -18.64
CA LEU A 288 1.09 24.48 -19.88
C LEU A 288 0.30 25.78 -19.67
N ASP A 289 -0.35 25.95 -18.55
CA ASP A 289 -1.23 27.11 -18.26
C ASP A 289 -0.43 28.32 -17.76
N ARG A 290 0.58 28.09 -16.90
CA ARG A 290 1.37 29.16 -16.29
C ARG A 290 2.33 29.78 -17.28
N LYS A 291 2.18 31.09 -17.47
CA LYS A 291 3.06 31.89 -18.35
C LYS A 291 4.04 32.73 -17.53
N GLN A 292 5.30 32.76 -17.95
CA GLN A 292 6.34 33.69 -17.52
C GLN A 292 7.18 34.10 -18.74
N PHE A 293 7.71 35.31 -18.75
CA PHE A 293 8.45 35.83 -19.89
C PHE A 293 7.68 35.74 -21.21
N GLY A 294 6.36 35.94 -21.16
CA GLY A 294 5.45 35.97 -22.33
C GLY A 294 5.08 34.61 -22.93
N ARG A 295 5.52 33.48 -22.34
CA ARG A 295 5.25 32.13 -22.84
C ARG A 295 4.96 31.10 -21.73
N PRO A 296 4.31 29.95 -22.04
CA PRO A 296 4.10 28.89 -21.06
C PRO A 296 5.43 28.39 -20.49
N LEU A 297 5.43 27.97 -19.21
CA LEU A 297 6.62 27.36 -18.59
C LEU A 297 7.07 26.10 -19.36
N ALA A 298 6.13 25.35 -19.93
CA ALA A 298 6.39 24.18 -20.75
C ALA A 298 7.28 24.45 -21.98
N ALA A 299 7.44 25.70 -22.41
CA ALA A 299 8.34 26.07 -23.49
C ALA A 299 9.83 26.06 -23.09
N ASN A 300 10.16 25.83 -21.82
CA ASN A 300 11.55 25.77 -21.33
C ASN A 300 12.08 24.34 -21.39
N GLN A 301 13.27 24.16 -21.92
CA GLN A 301 13.91 22.84 -22.07
C GLN A 301 14.06 22.10 -20.74
N LEU A 302 14.43 22.79 -19.64
CA LEU A 302 14.56 22.19 -18.31
C LEU A 302 13.21 21.67 -17.77
N VAL A 303 12.09 22.32 -18.10
CA VAL A 303 10.76 21.87 -17.73
C VAL A 303 10.37 20.62 -18.54
N GLN A 304 10.60 20.64 -19.86
CA GLN A 304 10.33 19.48 -20.72
C GLN A 304 11.18 18.26 -20.30
N LYS A 305 12.46 18.48 -19.94
CA LYS A 305 13.31 17.41 -19.42
C LYS A 305 12.71 16.77 -18.14
N LYS A 306 12.26 17.59 -17.18
CA LYS A 306 11.62 17.08 -15.95
C LYS A 306 10.38 16.25 -16.27
N LEU A 307 9.54 16.68 -17.19
CA LEU A 307 8.35 15.92 -17.61
C LEU A 307 8.73 14.58 -18.26
N ALA A 308 9.77 14.58 -19.11
CA ALA A 308 10.26 13.36 -19.75
C ALA A 308 10.85 12.36 -18.72
N ASP A 309 11.63 12.85 -17.76
CA ASP A 309 12.16 12.02 -16.67
C ASP A 309 11.02 11.39 -15.85
N MET A 310 9.99 12.19 -15.48
CA MET A 310 8.81 11.69 -14.76
C MET A 310 8.09 10.59 -15.53
N GLN A 311 7.78 10.81 -16.82
CA GLN A 311 7.12 9.85 -17.69
C GLN A 311 7.92 8.54 -17.77
N THR A 312 9.24 8.63 -17.97
CA THR A 312 10.12 7.46 -18.08
C THR A 312 10.04 6.59 -16.83
N GLU A 313 10.22 7.19 -15.64
CA GLU A 313 10.24 6.45 -14.37
C GLU A 313 8.86 5.87 -14.02
N ILE A 314 7.78 6.60 -14.32
CA ILE A 314 6.39 6.12 -14.12
C ILE A 314 6.13 4.90 -15.01
N THR A 315 6.44 5.00 -16.30
CA THR A 315 6.21 3.92 -17.26
C THR A 315 6.98 2.66 -16.88
N LEU A 316 8.28 2.78 -16.59
CA LEU A 316 9.11 1.64 -16.17
C LEU A 316 8.64 1.04 -14.85
N GLY A 317 8.33 1.87 -13.86
CA GLY A 317 7.86 1.46 -12.55
C GLY A 317 6.51 0.73 -12.62
N LEU A 318 5.60 1.20 -13.49
CA LEU A 318 4.28 0.61 -13.69
C LEU A 318 4.36 -0.77 -14.34
N HIS A 319 5.12 -0.92 -15.43
CA HIS A 319 5.33 -2.21 -16.09
C HIS A 319 6.06 -3.21 -15.21
N ALA A 320 7.02 -2.76 -14.40
CA ALA A 320 7.70 -3.62 -13.43
C ALA A 320 6.74 -4.08 -12.32
N ALA A 321 5.85 -3.21 -11.83
CA ALA A 321 4.81 -3.56 -10.86
C ALA A 321 3.80 -4.56 -11.45
N TYR A 322 3.35 -4.34 -12.68
CA TYR A 322 2.53 -5.29 -13.44
C TYR A 322 3.19 -6.66 -13.53
N ARG A 323 4.45 -6.72 -13.93
CA ARG A 323 5.20 -7.98 -13.98
C ARG A 323 5.30 -8.66 -12.64
N LEU A 324 5.51 -7.91 -11.56
CA LEU A 324 5.52 -8.45 -10.19
C LEU A 324 4.16 -9.06 -9.83
N GLY A 325 3.04 -8.38 -10.13
CA GLY A 325 1.70 -8.89 -9.93
C GLY A 325 1.48 -10.25 -10.60
N ARG A 326 1.84 -10.38 -11.89
CA ARG A 326 1.78 -11.64 -12.62
C ARG A 326 2.68 -12.74 -12.02
N LEU A 327 3.84 -12.39 -11.47
CA LEU A 327 4.70 -13.35 -10.78
C LEU A 327 4.09 -13.81 -9.46
N MET A 328 3.41 -12.93 -8.73
CA MET A 328 2.71 -13.27 -7.49
C MET A 328 1.54 -14.23 -7.76
N GLU A 329 0.74 -13.95 -8.78
CA GLU A 329 -0.36 -14.81 -9.22
C GLU A 329 0.12 -16.22 -9.62
N ALA A 330 1.28 -16.28 -10.24
CA ALA A 330 1.92 -17.55 -10.61
C ALA A 330 2.67 -18.25 -9.43
N GLY A 331 2.68 -17.68 -8.22
CA GLY A 331 3.44 -18.20 -7.08
C GLY A 331 4.97 -18.16 -7.26
N ARG A 332 5.47 -17.27 -8.11
CA ARG A 332 6.89 -17.18 -8.52
C ARG A 332 7.61 -15.91 -8.04
N ALA A 333 6.92 -15.03 -7.32
CA ALA A 333 7.52 -13.81 -6.78
C ALA A 333 8.35 -14.12 -5.54
N ALA A 334 9.67 -14.01 -5.64
CA ALA A 334 10.55 -14.09 -4.48
C ALA A 334 10.47 -12.79 -3.64
N PRO A 335 10.58 -12.83 -2.30
CA PRO A 335 10.55 -11.64 -1.44
C PRO A 335 11.51 -10.52 -1.84
N PRO A 336 12.76 -10.79 -2.31
CA PRO A 336 13.64 -9.74 -2.81
C PRO A 336 13.08 -8.98 -4.04
N ALA A 337 12.29 -9.63 -4.91
CA ALA A 337 11.66 -8.95 -6.04
C ALA A 337 10.61 -7.91 -5.56
N VAL A 338 9.85 -8.23 -4.51
CA VAL A 338 8.94 -7.29 -3.87
C VAL A 338 9.72 -6.10 -3.26
N SER A 339 10.83 -6.39 -2.56
CA SER A 339 11.72 -5.36 -2.01
C SER A 339 12.30 -4.43 -3.07
N LEU A 340 12.70 -4.98 -4.23
CA LEU A 340 13.20 -4.24 -5.37
C LEU A 340 12.18 -3.20 -5.84
N LEU A 341 10.95 -3.64 -6.05
CA LEU A 341 9.90 -2.78 -6.59
C LEU A 341 9.40 -1.76 -5.57
N LYS A 342 9.20 -2.14 -4.29
CA LYS A 342 8.84 -1.18 -3.24
C LYS A 342 9.90 -0.10 -3.12
N ARG A 343 11.19 -0.48 -3.05
CA ARG A 343 12.30 0.47 -2.98
C ARG A 343 12.32 1.41 -4.19
N ASN A 344 12.30 0.87 -5.41
CA ASN A 344 12.39 1.67 -6.63
C ASN A 344 11.21 2.62 -6.76
N ASN A 345 9.99 2.11 -6.73
CA ASN A 345 8.80 2.88 -7.05
C ASN A 345 8.51 3.96 -6.01
N CYS A 346 8.72 3.69 -4.70
CA CYS A 346 8.56 4.70 -3.67
C CYS A 346 9.63 5.81 -3.78
N GLY A 347 10.89 5.45 -4.02
CA GLY A 347 11.97 6.43 -4.20
C GLY A 347 11.73 7.32 -5.43
N LYS A 348 11.35 6.72 -6.56
CA LYS A 348 11.05 7.46 -7.80
C LYS A 348 9.80 8.34 -7.68
N ALA A 349 8.75 7.85 -7.03
CA ALA A 349 7.55 8.65 -6.75
C ALA A 349 7.88 9.89 -5.90
N LEU A 350 8.72 9.74 -4.88
CA LEU A 350 9.17 10.84 -4.03
C LEU A 350 10.00 11.87 -4.83
N GLU A 351 10.93 11.43 -5.69
CA GLU A 351 11.68 12.30 -6.61
C GLU A 351 10.73 13.07 -7.54
N ILE A 352 9.75 12.40 -8.13
CA ILE A 352 8.74 12.99 -9.02
C ILE A 352 7.89 14.04 -8.27
N ALA A 353 7.46 13.74 -7.04
CA ALA A 353 6.69 14.70 -6.24
C ALA A 353 7.51 15.97 -5.90
N ARG A 354 8.81 15.83 -5.62
CA ARG A 354 9.72 16.97 -5.40
C ARG A 354 9.87 17.81 -6.66
N LEU A 355 10.02 17.19 -7.83
CA LEU A 355 10.07 17.89 -9.12
C LEU A 355 8.75 18.61 -9.42
N ALA A 356 7.61 17.95 -9.18
CA ALA A 356 6.29 18.57 -9.36
C ALA A 356 6.11 19.80 -8.45
N ARG A 357 6.46 19.69 -7.17
CA ARG A 357 6.43 20.81 -6.23
C ARG A 357 7.33 21.97 -6.73
N ASP A 358 8.54 21.66 -7.19
CA ASP A 358 9.46 22.64 -7.73
C ASP A 358 8.90 23.35 -8.97
N MET A 359 8.30 22.60 -9.91
CA MET A 359 7.70 23.16 -11.13
C MET A 359 6.51 24.09 -10.88
N HIS A 360 5.84 23.96 -9.73
CA HIS A 360 4.78 24.89 -9.31
C HIS A 360 5.31 26.17 -8.66
N GLY A 361 6.61 26.30 -8.40
CA GLY A 361 7.22 27.45 -7.75
C GLY A 361 6.58 27.71 -6.37
N GLY A 362 6.25 28.96 -6.05
CA GLY A 362 5.60 29.32 -4.80
C GLY A 362 4.24 28.65 -4.58
N ASN A 363 3.47 28.43 -5.64
CA ASN A 363 2.19 27.71 -5.58
C ASN A 363 2.35 26.25 -5.13
N GLY A 364 3.53 25.62 -5.38
CA GLY A 364 3.82 24.26 -4.97
C GLY A 364 3.89 24.05 -3.45
N ILE A 365 3.88 25.12 -2.66
CA ILE A 365 3.86 25.05 -1.18
C ILE A 365 2.42 25.08 -0.64
N SER A 366 1.48 25.63 -1.42
CA SER A 366 0.07 25.68 -1.03
C SER A 366 -0.60 24.33 -1.22
N ASP A 367 -1.47 23.94 -0.29
CA ASP A 367 -2.21 22.68 -0.34
C ASP A 367 -3.29 22.67 -1.44
N GLU A 368 -3.71 23.82 -1.96
CA GLU A 368 -4.63 23.95 -3.10
C GLU A 368 -4.13 23.22 -4.35
N PHE A 369 -2.79 23.15 -4.52
CA PHE A 369 -2.17 22.47 -5.65
C PHE A 369 -1.92 20.99 -5.37
N HIS A 370 -2.13 20.51 -4.16
CA HIS A 370 -1.98 19.15 -3.67
C HIS A 370 -0.56 18.55 -3.70
N VAL A 371 0.35 19.06 -4.55
CA VAL A 371 1.66 18.46 -4.77
C VAL A 371 2.50 18.37 -3.50
N MET A 372 2.42 19.38 -2.60
CA MET A 372 3.11 19.35 -1.32
C MET A 372 2.53 18.28 -0.37
N ARG A 373 1.20 18.11 -0.36
CA ARG A 373 0.55 17.04 0.39
C ARG A 373 1.04 15.67 -0.03
N VAL A 374 1.06 15.42 -1.35
CA VAL A 374 1.55 14.14 -1.90
C VAL A 374 3.02 13.94 -1.60
N LEU A 375 3.86 14.98 -1.71
CA LEU A 375 5.27 14.92 -1.35
C LEU A 375 5.46 14.50 0.11
N CYS A 376 4.76 15.17 1.04
CA CYS A 376 4.83 14.82 2.47
C CYS A 376 4.38 13.37 2.71
N ASN A 377 3.32 12.90 2.05
CA ASN A 377 2.86 11.53 2.16
C ASN A 377 3.91 10.52 1.67
N LEU A 378 4.55 10.80 0.55
CA LEU A 378 5.56 9.91 -0.04
C LEU A 378 6.83 9.79 0.80
N GLU A 379 7.16 10.76 1.67
CA GLU A 379 8.23 10.60 2.67
C GLU A 379 7.92 9.43 3.62
N THR A 380 6.66 9.28 4.06
CA THR A 380 6.24 8.12 4.85
C THR A 380 6.19 6.85 4.02
N VAL A 381 5.65 6.89 2.80
CA VAL A 381 5.57 5.73 1.90
C VAL A 381 6.97 5.16 1.60
N ASN A 382 7.97 6.01 1.46
CA ASN A 382 9.37 5.59 1.29
C ASN A 382 9.98 5.00 2.57
N THR A 383 9.41 5.32 3.75
CA THR A 383 9.96 4.95 5.07
C THR A 383 9.34 3.69 5.65
N TYR A 384 8.00 3.55 5.63
CA TYR A 384 7.31 2.45 6.31
C TYR A 384 7.42 1.11 5.58
N GLU A 385 7.02 0.03 6.27
CA GLU A 385 7.06 -1.37 5.78
C GLU A 385 8.44 -1.78 5.24
N GLY A 386 9.47 -1.31 5.89
CA GLY A 386 10.86 -1.37 5.47
C GLY A 386 11.29 -0.07 4.80
N THR A 387 12.31 0.57 5.39
CA THR A 387 12.89 1.79 4.80
C THR A 387 13.53 1.49 3.46
N HIS A 388 13.76 2.55 2.66
CA HIS A 388 14.49 2.47 1.41
C HIS A 388 15.83 1.71 1.55
N ASP A 389 16.54 1.95 2.66
CA ASP A 389 17.83 1.32 2.96
C ASP A 389 17.68 -0.13 3.43
N ILE A 390 16.67 -0.45 4.24
CA ILE A 390 16.39 -1.85 4.62
C ILE A 390 16.15 -2.71 3.37
N HIS A 391 15.40 -2.19 2.39
CA HIS A 391 15.22 -2.91 1.12
C HIS A 391 16.51 -3.04 0.32
N ALA A 392 17.42 -2.03 0.37
CA ALA A 392 18.74 -2.14 -0.23
C ALA A 392 19.57 -3.28 0.41
N LEU A 393 19.54 -3.40 1.75
CA LEU A 393 20.24 -4.48 2.46
C LEU A 393 19.66 -5.86 2.15
N ILE A 394 18.34 -5.98 2.00
CA ILE A 394 17.68 -7.23 1.55
C ILE A 394 18.20 -7.62 0.16
N LEU A 395 18.27 -6.67 -0.77
CA LEU A 395 18.78 -6.90 -2.14
C LEU A 395 20.27 -7.22 -2.14
N GLY A 396 21.07 -6.52 -1.34
CA GLY A 396 22.51 -6.77 -1.18
C GLY A 396 22.76 -8.21 -0.71
N ARG A 397 22.06 -8.65 0.33
CA ARG A 397 22.12 -10.03 0.80
C ARG A 397 21.70 -11.04 -0.26
N ALA A 398 20.62 -10.76 -1.01
CA ALA A 398 20.14 -11.67 -2.04
C ALA A 398 21.16 -11.88 -3.17
N GLN A 399 21.99 -10.87 -3.47
CA GLN A 399 23.03 -10.93 -4.50
C GLN A 399 24.33 -11.57 -4.00
N THR A 400 24.73 -11.27 -2.77
CA THR A 400 26.05 -11.61 -2.23
C THR A 400 26.05 -12.83 -1.32
N GLY A 401 24.88 -13.22 -0.79
CA GLY A 401 24.76 -14.23 0.26
C GLY A 401 25.23 -13.75 1.65
N ILE A 402 25.70 -12.50 1.78
CA ILE A 402 26.27 -11.95 3.03
C ILE A 402 25.20 -11.11 3.73
N GLN A 403 24.96 -11.43 5.00
CA GLN A 403 24.03 -10.67 5.86
C GLN A 403 24.68 -9.34 6.26
N ALA A 404 23.94 -8.22 6.06
CA ALA A 404 24.36 -6.90 6.50
C ALA A 404 23.80 -6.49 7.88
N PHE A 405 22.81 -7.24 8.38
CA PHE A 405 22.29 -7.08 9.75
C PHE A 405 23.10 -7.93 10.71
N PHE A 406 23.43 -7.42 11.88
CA PHE A 406 24.23 -8.09 12.93
C PHE A 406 23.32 -8.63 14.04
#